data_d5e1d9cea38cca0cf75c72620b4ba063
#
_entry.id   d5e1d9cea38cca0cf75c72620b4ba063
#
_cell.length_a   1.000
_cell.length_b   1.000
_cell.length_c   1.000
_cell.angle_alpha   90.00
_cell.angle_beta   90.00
_cell.angle_gamma   90.00
#
_symmetry.space_group_name_H-M   'P 1'
#
loop_
_entity.id
_entity.type
_entity.pdbx_description
1 polymer ?
#
loop_
_entity_poly.entity_id
_entity_poly.type
_entity_poly.pdbx_seq_one_letter_code
_entity_poly.pdbx_strand_id
1 'polypeptide(L)'
;KFFEPAESTYATPELAKKYPLNVISQHPAFRTHSQYYNLPWIKEMEGPAKVFLSRKDAQDRKIKDGDRVRIFNDRGELRNIIAKVGIRVRPGVVELSSGMWVKLGGSVNKLTGVYPAGPRDILSENGILSEYQPLLDGNTGGYFNTLVQIEKM
;
A
#
# COMPACT_ATOMS: atom_id res chain seq x y z
N LYS A 1 0.47 6.80 -24.08
CA LYS A 1 1.08 7.90 -23.33
C LYS A 1 1.34 7.42 -21.91
N PHE A 2 2.55 7.60 -21.39
CA PHE A 2 2.88 7.29 -19.99
C PHE A 2 2.43 8.46 -19.11
N PHE A 3 1.80 8.15 -17.99
CA PHE A 3 1.47 9.09 -16.93
C PHE A 3 2.18 8.67 -15.65
N GLU A 4 2.86 9.61 -15.04
CA GLU A 4 3.51 9.36 -13.76
C GLU A 4 2.49 9.14 -12.65
N PRO A 5 2.75 8.17 -11.74
CA PRO A 5 1.90 7.99 -10.57
C PRO A 5 1.91 9.23 -9.67
N ALA A 6 0.82 9.45 -8.94
CA ALA A 6 0.70 10.59 -8.03
C ALA A 6 1.74 10.57 -6.90
N GLU A 7 2.15 9.39 -6.47
CA GLU A 7 3.25 9.17 -5.52
C GLU A 7 4.16 8.05 -6.01
N SER A 8 5.44 8.33 -6.07
CA SER A 8 6.49 7.33 -6.28
C SER A 8 7.84 7.93 -5.87
N THR A 9 8.85 7.08 -5.75
CA THR A 9 10.24 7.53 -5.51
C THR A 9 10.77 8.43 -6.63
N TYR A 10 10.17 8.36 -7.82
CA TYR A 10 10.53 9.15 -8.99
C TYR A 10 9.69 10.43 -9.10
N ALA A 11 8.36 10.30 -9.05
CA ALA A 11 7.45 11.43 -9.24
C ALA A 11 7.44 12.43 -8.07
N THR A 12 7.70 11.93 -6.85
CA THR A 12 7.67 12.73 -5.62
C THR A 12 8.92 12.51 -4.76
N PRO A 13 10.12 12.89 -5.24
CA PRO A 13 11.38 12.58 -4.55
C PRO A 13 11.48 13.19 -3.14
N GLU A 14 10.89 14.34 -2.89
CA GLU A 14 10.89 14.95 -1.56
C GLU A 14 10.04 14.13 -0.57
N LEU A 15 8.89 13.66 -1.01
CA LEU A 15 8.06 12.76 -0.22
C LEU A 15 8.76 11.41 0.02
N ALA A 16 9.48 10.91 -0.98
CA ALA A 16 10.24 9.67 -0.88
C ALA A 16 11.41 9.75 0.11
N LYS A 17 11.99 10.91 0.36
CA LYS A 17 12.98 11.10 1.45
C LYS A 17 12.36 10.83 2.81
N LYS A 18 11.10 11.21 3.00
CA LYS A 18 10.34 11.00 4.25
C LYS A 18 9.74 9.60 4.34
N TYR A 19 9.21 9.09 3.23
CA TYR A 19 8.52 7.80 3.11
C TYR A 19 9.13 6.97 1.97
N PRO A 20 10.25 6.29 2.19
CA PRO A 20 11.05 5.70 1.11
C PRO A 20 10.54 4.35 0.59
N LEU A 21 9.50 3.80 1.18
CA LEU A 21 8.98 2.48 0.83
C LEU A 21 7.68 2.59 0.04
N ASN A 22 7.67 2.00 -1.14
CA ASN A 22 6.45 1.92 -1.95
C ASN A 22 5.57 0.74 -1.50
N VAL A 23 4.30 0.99 -1.28
CA VAL A 23 3.33 -0.06 -0.90
C VAL A 23 2.78 -0.75 -2.14
N ILE A 24 2.82 -2.08 -2.12
CA ILE A 24 2.00 -2.90 -3.00
C ILE A 24 0.95 -3.65 -2.18
N SER A 25 -0.23 -3.80 -2.72
CA SER A 25 -1.34 -4.46 -2.06
C SER A 25 -1.75 -5.69 -2.85
N GLN A 26 -1.49 -6.88 -2.29
CA GLN A 26 -1.84 -8.14 -2.94
C GLN A 26 -3.21 -8.66 -2.54
N HIS A 27 -3.80 -9.47 -3.40
CA HIS A 27 -4.98 -10.24 -3.05
C HIS A 27 -4.63 -11.33 -2.02
N PRO A 28 -5.47 -11.53 -0.99
CA PRO A 28 -5.30 -12.62 -0.03
C PRO A 28 -5.55 -13.98 -0.69
N ALA A 29 -4.85 -15.02 -0.20
CA ALA A 29 -4.94 -16.36 -0.78
C ALA A 29 -6.22 -17.13 -0.39
N PHE A 30 -6.81 -16.81 0.76
CA PHE A 30 -7.88 -17.63 1.36
C PHE A 30 -9.25 -16.94 1.42
N ARG A 31 -9.37 -15.73 0.87
CA ARG A 31 -10.63 -14.97 0.86
C ARG A 31 -10.72 -14.06 -0.36
N THR A 32 -11.92 -13.63 -0.67
CA THR A 32 -12.17 -12.64 -1.72
C THR A 32 -12.24 -11.24 -1.09
N HIS A 33 -11.25 -10.39 -1.35
CA HIS A 33 -11.14 -9.04 -0.80
C HIS A 33 -11.32 -9.02 0.74
N SER A 34 -12.34 -8.34 1.25
CA SER A 34 -12.65 -8.25 2.68
C SER A 34 -13.67 -9.27 3.18
N GLN A 35 -14.20 -10.12 2.28
CA GLN A 35 -15.24 -11.08 2.63
C GLN A 35 -14.67 -12.16 3.55
N TYR A 36 -15.49 -12.59 4.52
CA TYR A 36 -15.21 -13.70 5.43
C TYR A 36 -13.99 -13.53 6.36
N TYR A 37 -13.34 -12.36 6.37
CA TYR A 37 -12.15 -12.14 7.20
C TYR A 37 -12.40 -12.26 8.71
N ASN A 38 -13.66 -12.20 9.15
CA ASN A 38 -14.07 -12.44 10.52
C ASN A 38 -14.23 -13.91 10.91
N LEU A 39 -14.28 -14.83 9.93
CA LEU A 39 -14.44 -16.25 10.22
C LEU A 39 -13.22 -16.84 10.94
N PRO A 40 -13.42 -17.66 11.98
CA PRO A 40 -12.33 -18.23 12.77
C PRO A 40 -11.30 -18.98 11.93
N TRP A 41 -11.75 -19.84 11.02
CA TRP A 41 -10.86 -20.64 10.17
C TRP A 41 -10.06 -19.80 9.17
N ILE A 42 -10.61 -18.69 8.64
CA ILE A 42 -9.83 -17.75 7.81
C ILE A 42 -8.74 -17.07 8.65
N LYS A 43 -9.06 -16.66 9.89
CA LYS A 43 -8.07 -16.08 10.79
C LYS A 43 -6.96 -17.05 11.17
N GLU A 44 -7.29 -18.32 11.34
CA GLU A 44 -6.31 -19.37 11.59
C GLU A 44 -5.37 -19.56 10.41
N MET A 45 -5.90 -19.62 9.18
CA MET A 45 -5.11 -19.79 7.96
C MET A 45 -4.26 -18.57 7.61
N GLU A 46 -4.81 -17.37 7.70
CA GLU A 46 -4.08 -16.15 7.37
C GLU A 46 -3.20 -15.66 8.51
N GLY A 47 -3.60 -15.91 9.75
CA GLY A 47 -2.94 -15.36 10.94
C GLY A 47 -3.12 -13.84 11.06
N PRO A 48 -2.32 -13.18 11.92
CA PRO A 48 -2.38 -11.74 12.11
C PRO A 48 -1.97 -10.97 10.86
N ALA A 49 -2.36 -9.69 10.81
CA ALA A 49 -1.94 -8.78 9.74
C ALA A 49 -0.41 -8.74 9.62
N LYS A 50 0.08 -8.85 8.39
CA LYS A 50 1.52 -8.95 8.08
C LYS A 50 1.91 -7.90 7.05
N VAL A 51 3.18 -7.49 7.12
CA VAL A 51 3.87 -6.74 6.07
C VAL A 51 5.12 -7.51 5.66
N PHE A 52 5.30 -7.69 4.35
CA PHE A 52 6.50 -8.29 3.82
C PHE A 52 7.53 -7.22 3.50
N LEU A 53 8.77 -7.44 3.95
CA LEU A 53 9.91 -6.54 3.84
C LEU A 53 11.10 -7.27 3.21
N SER A 54 11.89 -6.57 2.44
CA SER A 54 13.19 -7.06 2.01
C SER A 54 14.15 -7.15 3.21
N ARG A 55 15.15 -8.04 3.11
CA ARG A 55 16.20 -8.15 4.14
C ARG A 55 16.94 -6.83 4.31
N LYS A 56 17.20 -6.11 3.22
CA LYS A 56 17.88 -4.81 3.25
C LYS A 56 17.07 -3.77 4.01
N ASP A 57 15.79 -3.59 3.66
CA ASP A 57 14.93 -2.58 4.30
C ASP A 57 14.70 -2.86 5.77
N ALA A 58 14.62 -4.15 6.14
CA ALA A 58 14.51 -4.58 7.53
C ALA A 58 15.79 -4.29 8.33
N GLN A 59 16.96 -4.59 7.74
CA GLN A 59 18.27 -4.30 8.37
C GLN A 59 18.47 -2.80 8.61
N ASP A 60 18.19 -1.98 7.60
CA ASP A 60 18.32 -0.51 7.66
C ASP A 60 17.45 0.09 8.79
N ARG A 61 16.36 -0.61 9.17
CA ARG A 61 15.41 -0.21 10.22
C ARG A 61 15.52 -1.00 11.52
N LYS A 62 16.50 -1.90 11.62
CA LYS A 62 16.71 -2.80 12.77
C LYS A 62 15.48 -3.66 13.09
N ILE A 63 14.72 -4.04 12.07
CA ILE A 63 13.54 -4.89 12.17
C ILE A 63 13.94 -6.34 11.92
N LYS A 64 13.47 -7.25 12.77
CA LYS A 64 13.64 -8.70 12.62
C LYS A 64 12.33 -9.35 12.15
N ASP A 65 12.44 -10.56 11.57
CA ASP A 65 11.25 -11.36 11.25
C ASP A 65 10.44 -11.62 12.53
N GLY A 66 9.13 -11.42 12.46
CA GLY A 66 8.21 -11.54 13.59
C GLY A 66 8.05 -10.30 14.47
N ASP A 67 8.86 -9.26 14.30
CA ASP A 67 8.72 -8.02 15.07
C ASP A 67 7.35 -7.36 14.78
N ARG A 68 6.82 -6.67 15.78
CA ARG A 68 5.68 -5.79 15.63
C ARG A 68 6.15 -4.44 15.12
N VAL A 69 5.51 -3.96 14.07
CA VAL A 69 5.88 -2.71 13.41
C VAL A 69 4.68 -1.78 13.26
N ARG A 70 5.01 -0.51 13.14
CA ARG A 70 4.13 0.57 12.71
C ARG A 70 4.48 0.94 11.27
N ILE A 71 3.45 1.08 10.44
CA ILE A 71 3.56 1.52 9.05
C ILE A 71 2.77 2.81 8.94
N PHE A 72 3.36 3.86 8.40
CA PHE A 72 2.72 5.17 8.43
C PHE A 72 3.15 6.10 7.29
N ASN A 73 2.33 7.10 7.07
CA ASN A 73 2.60 8.30 6.27
C ASN A 73 1.78 9.48 6.82
N ASP A 74 1.75 10.61 6.11
CA ASP A 74 1.00 11.81 6.57
C ASP A 74 -0.52 11.60 6.62
N ARG A 75 -1.06 10.56 5.97
CA ARG A 75 -2.51 10.27 5.96
C ARG A 75 -2.97 9.41 7.13
N GLY A 76 -2.08 8.55 7.61
CA GLY A 76 -2.44 7.67 8.72
C GLY A 76 -1.41 6.61 9.03
N GLU A 77 -1.82 5.65 9.85
CA GLU A 77 -0.95 4.59 10.32
C GLU A 77 -1.66 3.25 10.50
N LEU A 78 -0.88 2.19 10.37
CA LEU A 78 -1.22 0.82 10.79
C LEU A 78 -0.28 0.42 11.92
N ARG A 79 -0.82 -0.08 13.01
CA ARG A 79 -0.04 -0.53 14.17
C ARG A 79 -0.16 -2.03 14.41
N ASN A 80 0.81 -2.58 15.13
CA ASN A 80 0.83 -4.00 15.50
C ASN A 80 0.83 -4.96 14.29
N ILE A 81 1.39 -4.53 13.17
CA ILE A 81 1.56 -5.37 11.99
C ILE A 81 2.80 -6.25 12.20
N ILE A 82 2.73 -7.51 11.84
CA ILE A 82 3.86 -8.44 11.97
C ILE A 82 4.77 -8.32 10.75
N ALA A 83 6.03 -8.01 10.98
CA ALA A 83 7.04 -7.98 9.93
C ALA A 83 7.37 -9.40 9.46
N LYS A 84 7.35 -9.63 8.15
CA LYS A 84 7.86 -10.83 7.48
C LYS A 84 9.04 -10.45 6.61
N VAL A 85 10.23 -10.82 7.06
CA VAL A 85 11.49 -10.44 6.42
C VAL A 85 11.99 -11.56 5.51
N GLY A 86 12.21 -11.25 4.24
CA GLY A 86 12.61 -12.27 3.29
C GLY A 86 13.03 -11.74 1.92
N ILE A 87 12.80 -12.57 0.90
CA ILE A 87 13.12 -12.28 -0.51
C ILE A 87 11.87 -12.06 -1.36
N ARG A 88 10.70 -12.05 -0.75
CA ARG A 88 9.41 -11.94 -1.44
C ARG A 88 9.23 -10.59 -2.14
N VAL A 89 9.74 -9.54 -1.55
CA VAL A 89 9.72 -8.19 -2.11
C VAL A 89 11.14 -7.66 -2.31
N ARG A 90 11.31 -6.82 -3.33
CA ARG A 90 12.58 -6.14 -3.58
C ARG A 90 12.80 -4.98 -2.58
N PRO A 91 14.06 -4.54 -2.37
CA PRO A 91 14.33 -3.33 -1.60
C PRO A 91 13.55 -2.11 -2.11
N GLY A 92 13.07 -1.30 -1.17
CA GLY A 92 12.24 -0.13 -1.46
C GLY A 92 10.75 -0.43 -1.66
N VAL A 93 10.33 -1.70 -1.53
CA VAL A 93 8.94 -2.13 -1.68
C VAL A 93 8.48 -2.90 -0.46
N VAL A 94 7.27 -2.65 -0.03
CA VAL A 94 6.59 -3.40 1.03
C VAL A 94 5.25 -3.91 0.53
N GLU A 95 4.89 -5.12 0.96
CA GLU A 95 3.67 -5.76 0.55
C GLU A 95 2.72 -5.94 1.74
N LEU A 96 1.49 -5.47 1.56
CA LEU A 96 0.38 -5.62 2.50
C LEU A 96 -0.78 -6.37 1.84
N SER A 97 -1.51 -7.18 2.60
CA SER A 97 -2.70 -7.84 2.08
C SER A 97 -3.85 -6.84 1.91
N SER A 98 -4.54 -6.89 0.79
CA SER A 98 -5.75 -6.11 0.55
C SER A 98 -6.93 -6.60 1.39
N GLY A 99 -7.94 -5.75 1.57
CA GLY A 99 -9.19 -6.11 2.21
C GLY A 99 -9.12 -6.47 3.70
N MET A 100 -8.06 -6.09 4.40
CA MET A 100 -8.00 -6.24 5.87
C MET A 100 -9.00 -5.30 6.55
N TRP A 101 -9.69 -5.80 7.57
CA TRP A 101 -10.60 -4.98 8.35
C TRP A 101 -9.84 -4.11 9.36
N VAL A 102 -10.29 -2.87 9.51
CA VAL A 102 -9.72 -1.91 10.48
C VAL A 102 -9.66 -2.50 11.89
N LYS A 103 -10.72 -3.22 12.29
CA LYS A 103 -10.81 -3.86 13.62
C LYS A 103 -9.82 -5.01 13.83
N LEU A 104 -9.27 -5.58 12.75
CA LEU A 104 -8.44 -6.79 12.79
C LEU A 104 -6.97 -6.54 12.41
N GLY A 105 -6.51 -5.31 12.46
CA GLY A 105 -5.11 -4.98 12.23
C GLY A 105 -4.89 -3.84 11.25
N GLY A 106 -5.95 -3.38 10.61
CA GLY A 106 -5.88 -2.19 9.80
C GLY A 106 -6.12 -2.40 8.32
N SER A 107 -6.52 -1.34 7.69
CA SER A 107 -6.80 -1.29 6.25
C SER A 107 -5.73 -0.46 5.55
N VAL A 108 -5.21 -0.96 4.45
CA VAL A 108 -4.28 -0.22 3.57
C VAL A 108 -4.86 1.14 3.16
N ASN A 109 -6.19 1.25 3.09
CA ASN A 109 -6.89 2.50 2.79
C ASN A 109 -6.58 3.66 3.75
N LYS A 110 -6.08 3.39 4.95
CA LYS A 110 -5.59 4.43 5.86
C LYS A 110 -4.32 5.12 5.38
N LEU A 111 -3.59 4.46 4.50
CA LEU A 111 -2.30 4.93 3.98
C LEU A 111 -2.44 5.49 2.56
N THR A 112 -3.45 5.04 1.80
CA THR A 112 -3.64 5.42 0.40
C THR A 112 -4.29 6.79 0.26
N GLY A 113 -3.86 7.54 -0.76
CA GLY A 113 -4.51 8.78 -1.17
C GLY A 113 -5.65 8.53 -2.14
N VAL A 114 -6.51 9.52 -2.28
CA VAL A 114 -7.49 9.59 -3.36
C VAL A 114 -6.96 10.56 -4.40
N TYR A 115 -6.66 10.03 -5.58
CA TYR A 115 -6.13 10.81 -6.68
C TYR A 115 -7.04 10.67 -7.90
N PRO A 116 -7.28 11.73 -8.66
CA PRO A 116 -7.96 11.60 -9.95
C PRO A 116 -7.11 10.70 -10.85
N ALA A 117 -7.77 9.78 -11.55
CA ALA A 117 -7.13 8.96 -12.56
C ALA A 117 -6.87 9.84 -13.81
N GLY A 118 -5.60 10.09 -14.10
CA GLY A 118 -5.17 10.84 -15.28
C GLY A 118 -4.44 12.15 -14.98
N PRO A 119 -3.90 12.80 -16.02
CA PRO A 119 -3.18 14.06 -15.85
C PRO A 119 -4.10 15.16 -15.35
N ARG A 120 -3.64 15.93 -14.39
CA ARG A 120 -4.38 17.05 -13.80
C ARG A 120 -4.78 18.12 -14.81
N ASP A 121 -4.07 18.18 -15.91
CA ASP A 121 -4.24 19.18 -16.97
C ASP A 121 -5.39 18.90 -17.93
N ILE A 122 -6.07 17.74 -17.79
CA ILE A 122 -7.22 17.36 -18.64
C ILE A 122 -8.56 17.84 -18.05
N LEU A 123 -8.56 18.50 -16.93
CA LEU A 123 -9.68 19.33 -16.53
C LEU A 123 -9.67 20.56 -17.45
N SER A 124 -10.17 20.37 -18.70
CA SER A 124 -10.31 21.49 -19.62
C SER A 124 -11.20 22.55 -18.96
N GLU A 125 -10.96 23.81 -19.28
CA GLU A 125 -11.75 24.96 -18.82
C GLU A 125 -13.27 24.78 -19.02
N ASN A 126 -13.68 23.78 -19.81
CA ASN A 126 -15.06 23.45 -20.12
C ASN A 126 -15.63 22.26 -19.35
N GLY A 127 -14.89 21.66 -18.39
CA GLY A 127 -15.39 20.58 -17.54
C GLY A 127 -15.73 19.26 -18.27
N ILE A 128 -15.32 19.09 -19.52
CA ILE A 128 -15.64 17.90 -20.30
C ILE A 128 -14.51 16.88 -20.19
N LEU A 129 -14.80 15.77 -19.54
CA LEU A 129 -13.90 14.63 -19.31
C LEU A 129 -13.70 13.73 -20.55
N SER A 130 -13.84 14.26 -21.78
CA SER A 130 -13.86 13.44 -23.00
C SER A 130 -12.56 12.67 -23.28
N GLU A 131 -11.41 13.20 -22.84
CA GLU A 131 -10.12 12.50 -22.98
C GLU A 131 -9.80 11.57 -21.81
N TYR A 132 -10.63 11.56 -20.77
CA TYR A 132 -10.50 10.72 -19.59
C TYR A 132 -11.08 9.32 -19.75
N GLN A 133 -11.99 9.17 -20.71
CA GLN A 133 -12.75 7.94 -20.88
C GLN A 133 -11.87 6.68 -21.02
N PRO A 134 -10.79 6.69 -21.82
CA PRO A 134 -9.90 5.52 -21.90
C PRO A 134 -9.19 5.17 -20.59
N LEU A 135 -8.99 6.15 -19.71
CA LEU A 135 -8.35 5.94 -18.41
C LEU A 135 -9.36 5.48 -17.35
N LEU A 136 -10.61 5.85 -17.48
CA LEU A 136 -11.71 5.39 -16.63
C LEU A 136 -12.13 3.96 -16.98
N ASP A 137 -12.05 3.57 -18.22
CA ASP A 137 -12.34 2.21 -18.68
C ASP A 137 -11.27 1.20 -18.23
N GLY A 138 -10.05 1.67 -17.98
CA GLY A 138 -8.97 0.89 -17.39
C GLY A 138 -8.92 0.93 -15.88
N ASN A 139 -10.00 1.30 -15.22
CA ASN A 139 -10.10 1.65 -13.81
C ASN A 139 -9.74 0.53 -12.84
N THR A 140 -8.48 0.18 -12.82
CA THR A 140 -7.87 -0.45 -11.67
C THR A 140 -7.36 0.66 -10.76
N GLY A 141 -7.88 0.73 -9.55
CA GLY A 141 -7.46 1.74 -8.59
C GLY A 141 -5.93 1.79 -8.46
N GLY A 142 -5.36 2.97 -8.31
CA GLY A 142 -3.92 3.19 -8.13
C GLY A 142 -3.42 2.66 -6.79
N TYR A 143 -3.63 1.37 -6.54
CA TYR A 143 -3.30 0.67 -5.28
C TYR A 143 -1.81 0.70 -4.91
N PHE A 144 -0.96 1.06 -5.86
CA PHE A 144 0.49 1.02 -5.71
C PHE A 144 1.13 2.42 -5.66
N ASN A 145 0.32 3.47 -5.67
CA ASN A 145 0.76 4.85 -5.61
C ASN A 145 0.73 5.35 -4.17
N THR A 146 1.54 4.73 -3.30
CA THR A 146 1.56 5.08 -1.88
C THR A 146 2.96 4.87 -1.33
N LEU A 147 3.50 5.92 -0.74
CA LEU A 147 4.76 5.90 -0.03
C LEU A 147 4.54 5.84 1.47
N VAL A 148 5.35 5.05 2.16
CA VAL A 148 5.28 4.84 3.61
C VAL A 148 6.66 4.74 4.25
N GLN A 149 6.68 4.89 5.57
CA GLN A 149 7.78 4.50 6.43
C GLN A 149 7.33 3.38 7.36
N ILE A 150 8.29 2.57 7.77
CA ILE A 150 8.08 1.49 8.74
C ILE A 150 9.10 1.62 9.87
N GLU A 151 8.63 1.44 11.08
CA GLU A 151 9.48 1.40 12.27
C GLU A 151 9.04 0.30 13.23
N LYS A 152 9.99 -0.17 14.01
CA LYS A 152 9.75 -1.14 15.08
C LYS A 152 8.98 -0.48 16.22
N MET A 153 8.02 -1.20 16.79
CA MET A 153 7.28 -0.78 18.00
C MET A 153 7.97 -1.25 19.26
#